data_02323d1e2539dd97fc2a8ef142c39bc1
#
_entry.id   02323d1e2539dd97fc2a8ef142c39bc1
#
_cell.length_a   1.000
_cell.length_b   1.000
_cell.length_c   1.000
_cell.angle_alpha   90.00
_cell.angle_beta   90.00
_cell.angle_gamma   90.00
#
_symmetry.space_group_name_H-M   'P 1'
#
loop_
_entity.id
_entity.type
_entity.pdbx_description
1 polymer ?
#
loop_
_entity_poly.entity_id
_entity_poly.type
_entity_poly.pdbx_seq_one_letter_code
_entity_poly.pdbx_strand_id
1 'polypeptide(L)'
;MVRRTEEATQVYLAGVLYCCAAAVCWALGPVFLKKGLALMSHSEMGAARTFGFVGAALFFVMLEPGVAVGWNYPLPYLAVIFVSILIGNIVGDLAYFRSIEMIGVGRAVGTTSCYPLFVTAISSVWLGEAVTLPLVLGTLVMIAGLVLLKSGG
;
A
#
# COMPACT_ATOMS: atom_id res chain seq x y z
N MET A 1 -7.03 -27.10 -25.61
CA MET A 1 -6.27 -25.85 -25.63
C MET A 1 -7.16 -24.65 -25.28
N VAL A 2 -8.34 -24.50 -25.87
CA VAL A 2 -9.33 -23.41 -25.64
C VAL A 2 -9.75 -23.30 -24.16
N ARG A 3 -10.05 -24.39 -23.48
CA ARG A 3 -10.50 -24.41 -22.07
C ARG A 3 -9.48 -23.79 -21.10
N ARG A 4 -8.18 -24.04 -21.31
CA ARG A 4 -7.11 -23.47 -20.48
C ARG A 4 -6.97 -21.95 -20.66
N THR A 5 -7.23 -21.44 -21.86
CA THR A 5 -7.20 -20.00 -22.12
C THR A 5 -8.39 -19.29 -21.52
N GLU A 6 -9.57 -19.90 -21.48
CA GLU A 6 -10.77 -19.34 -20.84
C GLU A 6 -10.60 -19.30 -19.31
N GLU A 7 -10.11 -20.37 -18.70
CA GLU A 7 -9.81 -20.41 -17.25
C GLU A 7 -8.76 -19.35 -16.86
N ALA A 8 -7.69 -19.21 -17.64
CA ALA A 8 -6.67 -18.20 -17.42
C ALA A 8 -7.23 -16.77 -17.54
N THR A 9 -8.12 -16.53 -18.52
CA THR A 9 -8.77 -15.24 -18.71
C THR A 9 -9.72 -14.92 -17.56
N GLN A 10 -10.48 -15.89 -17.06
CA GLN A 10 -11.38 -15.70 -15.90
C GLN A 10 -10.60 -15.38 -14.62
N VAL A 11 -9.51 -16.09 -14.37
CA VAL A 11 -8.63 -15.82 -13.21
C VAL A 11 -8.02 -14.42 -13.32
N TYR A 12 -7.58 -14.02 -14.51
CA TYR A 12 -7.05 -12.68 -14.74
C TYR A 12 -8.10 -11.58 -14.50
N LEU A 13 -9.32 -11.75 -15.05
CA LEU A 13 -10.42 -10.81 -14.86
C LEU A 13 -10.82 -10.69 -13.37
N ALA A 14 -10.92 -11.82 -12.68
CA ALA A 14 -11.17 -11.81 -11.23
C ALA A 14 -10.08 -11.05 -10.48
N GLY A 15 -8.80 -11.27 -10.81
CA GLY A 15 -7.68 -10.53 -10.25
C GLY A 15 -7.78 -9.02 -10.47
N VAL A 16 -8.12 -8.59 -11.69
CA VAL A 16 -8.33 -7.16 -11.99
C VAL A 16 -9.48 -6.58 -11.18
N LEU A 17 -10.60 -7.29 -11.05
CA LEU A 17 -11.74 -6.84 -10.24
C LEU A 17 -11.36 -6.68 -8.76
N TYR A 18 -10.60 -7.62 -8.19
CA TYR A 18 -10.08 -7.49 -6.82
C TYR A 18 -9.15 -6.28 -6.67
N CYS A 19 -8.28 -6.02 -7.64
CA CYS A 19 -7.42 -4.83 -7.63
C CYS A 19 -8.24 -3.53 -7.69
N CYS A 20 -9.28 -3.47 -8.53
CA CYS A 20 -10.17 -2.32 -8.59
C CYS A 20 -10.91 -2.10 -7.27
N ALA A 21 -11.45 -3.15 -6.67
CA ALA A 21 -12.12 -3.07 -5.37
C ALA A 21 -11.16 -2.59 -4.27
N ALA A 22 -9.94 -3.11 -4.23
CA ALA A 22 -8.90 -2.67 -3.31
C ALA A 22 -8.56 -1.19 -3.52
N ALA A 23 -8.44 -0.73 -4.77
CA ALA A 23 -8.15 0.67 -5.09
C ALA A 23 -9.25 1.62 -4.58
N VAL A 24 -10.52 1.24 -4.70
CA VAL A 24 -11.65 2.01 -4.14
C VAL A 24 -11.56 2.08 -2.62
N CYS A 25 -11.31 0.95 -1.95
CA CYS A 25 -11.15 0.91 -0.49
C CYS A 25 -9.96 1.78 -0.03
N TRP A 26 -8.85 1.74 -0.76
CA TRP A 26 -7.66 2.55 -0.47
C TRP A 26 -7.90 4.04 -0.71
N ALA A 27 -8.73 4.41 -1.68
CA ALA A 27 -9.08 5.80 -1.93
C ALA A 27 -9.96 6.39 -0.82
N LEU A 28 -10.83 5.58 -0.21
CA LEU A 28 -11.67 6.00 0.91
C LEU A 28 -10.88 6.18 2.21
N GLY A 29 -9.87 5.35 2.43
CA GLY A 29 -9.05 5.36 3.66
C GLY A 29 -8.54 6.75 4.05
N PRO A 30 -7.81 7.48 3.18
CA PRO A 30 -7.27 8.81 3.47
C PRO A 30 -8.35 9.87 3.79
N VAL A 31 -9.56 9.72 3.24
CA VAL A 31 -10.68 10.64 3.53
C VAL A 31 -11.15 10.47 4.97
N PHE A 32 -11.34 9.22 5.42
CA PHE A 32 -11.67 8.91 6.80
C PHE A 32 -10.54 9.28 7.76
N LEU A 33 -9.30 9.02 7.35
CA LEU A 33 -8.11 9.38 8.11
C LEU A 33 -8.06 10.89 8.39
N LYS A 34 -8.30 11.74 7.39
CA LYS A 34 -8.36 13.19 7.58
C LYS A 34 -9.42 13.61 8.59
N LYS A 35 -10.60 12.98 8.55
CA LYS A 35 -11.67 13.26 9.53
C LYS A 35 -11.24 12.83 10.95
N GLY A 36 -10.57 11.70 11.08
CA GLY A 36 -10.07 11.20 12.36
C GLY A 36 -8.98 12.10 12.94
N LEU A 37 -8.04 12.58 12.12
CA LEU A 37 -6.98 13.51 12.53
C LEU A 37 -7.49 14.85 13.05
N ALA A 38 -8.72 15.23 12.72
CA ALA A 38 -9.36 16.41 13.30
C ALA A 38 -9.81 16.20 14.77
N LEU A 39 -9.89 14.95 15.22
CA LEU A 39 -10.40 14.56 16.56
C LEU A 39 -9.34 13.90 17.45
N MET A 40 -8.25 13.41 16.86
CA MET A 40 -7.23 12.60 17.52
C MET A 40 -5.84 13.10 17.15
N SER A 41 -4.87 12.87 18.04
CA SER A 41 -3.45 13.08 17.74
C SER A 41 -2.93 12.04 16.74
N HIS A 42 -1.79 12.32 16.08
CA HIS A 42 -1.18 11.40 15.12
C HIS A 42 -0.87 10.02 15.71
N SER A 43 -0.41 9.98 16.97
CA SER A 43 -0.10 8.74 17.68
C SER A 43 -1.35 7.93 18.00
N GLU A 44 -2.43 8.57 18.43
CA GLU A 44 -3.72 7.91 18.69
C GLU A 44 -4.32 7.36 17.39
N MET A 45 -4.23 8.11 16.30
CA MET A 45 -4.69 7.66 14.99
C MET A 45 -3.88 6.46 14.48
N GLY A 46 -2.55 6.50 14.64
CA GLY A 46 -1.68 5.36 14.31
C GLY A 46 -2.01 4.11 15.13
N ALA A 47 -2.22 4.27 16.43
CA ALA A 47 -2.62 3.19 17.31
C ALA A 47 -4.00 2.62 16.92
N ALA A 48 -5.01 3.46 16.71
CA ALA A 48 -6.36 3.04 16.31
C ALA A 48 -6.34 2.26 14.98
N ARG A 49 -5.56 2.74 13.99
CA ARG A 49 -5.37 2.06 12.72
C ARG A 49 -4.71 0.69 12.89
N THR A 50 -3.67 0.60 13.71
CA THR A 50 -2.97 -0.66 13.97
C THR A 50 -3.90 -1.67 14.65
N PHE A 51 -4.66 -1.27 15.65
CA PHE A 51 -5.66 -2.15 16.29
C PHE A 51 -6.74 -2.58 15.31
N GLY A 52 -7.19 -1.70 14.41
CA GLY A 52 -8.12 -2.04 13.35
C GLY A 52 -7.58 -3.12 12.40
N PHE A 53 -6.33 -3.01 11.98
CA PHE A 53 -5.67 -4.03 11.16
C PHE A 53 -5.50 -5.36 11.88
N VAL A 54 -5.08 -5.35 13.15
CA VAL A 54 -4.96 -6.58 13.95
C VAL A 54 -6.33 -7.25 14.12
N GLY A 55 -7.37 -6.47 14.43
CA GLY A 55 -8.73 -7.00 14.55
C GLY A 55 -9.24 -7.61 13.24
N ALA A 56 -9.03 -6.93 12.12
CA ALA A 56 -9.39 -7.45 10.80
C ALA A 56 -8.61 -8.74 10.45
N ALA A 57 -7.30 -8.76 10.71
CA ALA A 57 -6.47 -9.94 10.47
C ALA A 57 -6.93 -11.15 11.30
N LEU A 58 -7.23 -10.95 12.58
CA LEU A 58 -7.76 -12.00 13.45
C LEU A 58 -9.12 -12.50 12.96
N PHE A 59 -9.99 -11.59 12.51
CA PHE A 59 -11.28 -11.96 11.93
C PHE A 59 -11.11 -12.85 10.70
N PHE A 60 -10.22 -12.50 9.77
CA PHE A 60 -9.94 -13.33 8.59
C PHE A 60 -9.34 -14.68 8.93
N VAL A 61 -8.42 -14.75 9.90
CA VAL A 61 -7.84 -16.03 10.37
C VAL A 61 -8.91 -16.92 11.00
N MET A 62 -9.92 -16.35 11.67
CA MET A 62 -11.04 -17.13 12.21
C MET A 62 -11.97 -17.65 11.13
N LEU A 63 -12.14 -16.94 10.02
CA LEU A 63 -12.97 -17.38 8.90
C LEU A 63 -12.30 -18.49 8.08
N GLU A 64 -10.98 -18.48 7.98
CA GLU A 64 -10.20 -19.46 7.24
C GLU A 64 -9.14 -20.13 8.14
N PRO A 65 -9.51 -21.14 8.94
CA PRO A 65 -8.57 -21.83 9.85
C PRO A 65 -7.38 -22.48 9.14
N GLY A 66 -7.51 -22.76 7.83
CA GLY A 66 -6.42 -23.28 7.00
C GLY A 66 -5.27 -22.29 6.74
N VAL A 67 -5.48 -21.01 7.01
CA VAL A 67 -4.46 -19.94 6.96
C VAL A 67 -3.65 -19.86 8.26
N ALA A 68 -3.95 -20.70 9.27
CA ALA A 68 -3.10 -20.88 10.44
C ALA A 68 -1.74 -21.45 9.98
N VAL A 69 -0.96 -20.55 9.40
CA VAL A 69 0.40 -20.79 8.93
C VAL A 69 1.22 -21.29 10.11
N GLY A 70 1.82 -22.44 9.96
CA GLY A 70 2.73 -22.94 10.97
C GLY A 70 3.80 -21.88 11.26
N TRP A 71 3.89 -21.41 12.50
CA TRP A 71 4.78 -20.33 12.99
C TRP A 71 6.27 -20.74 12.96
N ASN A 72 6.68 -21.57 11.99
CA ASN A 72 8.04 -22.09 11.83
C ASN A 72 8.91 -21.19 10.95
N TYR A 73 8.76 -19.85 11.10
CA TYR A 73 9.66 -18.94 10.41
C TYR A 73 10.96 -18.76 11.19
N PRO A 74 12.13 -18.85 10.53
CA PRO A 74 13.41 -18.53 11.15
C PRO A 74 13.42 -17.12 11.74
N LEU A 75 13.95 -16.97 12.93
CA LEU A 75 13.99 -15.70 13.67
C LEU A 75 14.50 -14.49 12.85
N PRO A 76 15.50 -14.61 11.95
CA PRO A 76 15.94 -13.50 11.11
C PRO A 76 14.83 -12.91 10.21
N TYR A 77 13.95 -13.76 9.67
CA TYR A 77 12.83 -13.28 8.84
C TYR A 77 11.80 -12.51 9.66
N LEU A 78 11.51 -12.97 10.87
CA LEU A 78 10.63 -12.26 11.79
C LEU A 78 11.21 -10.91 12.19
N ALA A 79 12.51 -10.82 12.41
CA ALA A 79 13.19 -9.56 12.71
C ALA A 79 13.09 -8.57 11.54
N VAL A 80 13.30 -9.02 10.30
CA VAL A 80 13.16 -8.17 9.10
C VAL A 80 11.71 -7.67 8.96
N ILE A 81 10.72 -8.55 9.13
CA ILE A 81 9.30 -8.17 9.08
C ILE A 81 9.00 -7.13 10.18
N PHE A 82 9.46 -7.36 11.41
CA PHE A 82 9.25 -6.44 12.52
C PHE A 82 9.85 -5.06 12.26
N VAL A 83 11.10 -5.00 11.79
CA VAL A 83 11.74 -3.74 11.41
C VAL A 83 11.00 -3.03 10.28
N SER A 84 10.51 -3.77 9.26
CA SER A 84 9.70 -3.21 8.17
C SER A 84 8.40 -2.59 8.69
N ILE A 85 7.72 -3.26 9.63
CA ILE A 85 6.51 -2.74 10.28
C ILE A 85 6.81 -1.46 11.07
N LEU A 86 7.89 -1.43 11.85
CA LEU A 86 8.29 -0.24 12.61
C LEU A 86 8.55 0.95 11.68
N ILE A 87 9.33 0.75 10.63
CA ILE A 87 9.66 1.82 9.67
C ILE A 87 8.39 2.27 8.94
N GLY A 88 7.60 1.36 8.40
CA GLY A 88 6.40 1.69 7.61
C GLY A 88 5.30 2.33 8.45
N ASN A 89 4.92 1.70 9.57
CA ASN A 89 3.77 2.16 10.35
C ASN A 89 4.11 3.28 11.32
N ILE A 90 5.34 3.36 11.86
CA ILE A 90 5.69 4.45 12.78
C ILE A 90 6.19 5.65 11.99
N VAL A 91 7.27 5.50 11.24
CA VAL A 91 7.89 6.63 10.54
C VAL A 91 7.06 7.04 9.33
N GLY A 92 6.64 6.06 8.52
CA GLY A 92 5.87 6.27 7.29
C GLY A 92 4.49 6.87 7.57
N ASP A 93 3.74 6.31 8.50
CA ASP A 93 2.41 6.79 8.84
C ASP A 93 2.44 8.18 9.50
N LEU A 94 3.36 8.45 10.41
CA LEU A 94 3.49 9.78 11.03
C LEU A 94 3.81 10.85 9.98
N ALA A 95 4.74 10.58 9.06
CA ALA A 95 5.06 11.47 7.95
C ALA A 95 3.85 11.68 7.02
N TYR A 96 3.13 10.60 6.72
CA TYR A 96 1.92 10.65 5.88
C TYR A 96 0.79 11.44 6.54
N PHE A 97 0.50 11.25 7.81
CA PHE A 97 -0.52 11.99 8.54
C PHE A 97 -0.19 13.48 8.58
N ARG A 98 1.07 13.80 8.86
CA ARG A 98 1.53 15.19 8.82
C ARG A 98 1.38 15.81 7.45
N SER A 99 1.66 15.08 6.38
CA SER A 99 1.50 15.58 5.01
C SER A 99 0.03 15.85 4.67
N ILE A 100 -0.91 14.99 5.10
CA ILE A 100 -2.35 15.20 4.92
C ILE A 100 -2.83 16.50 5.58
N GLU A 101 -2.31 16.82 6.77
CA GLU A 101 -2.64 18.07 7.45
C GLU A 101 -2.06 19.31 6.74
N MET A 102 -0.81 19.21 6.28
CA MET A 102 -0.10 20.35 5.69
C MET A 102 -0.58 20.67 4.28
N ILE A 103 -0.75 19.69 3.42
CA ILE A 103 -1.02 19.88 1.98
C ILE A 103 -2.37 19.33 1.51
N GLY A 104 -3.12 18.70 2.40
CA GLY A 104 -4.43 18.11 2.12
C GLY A 104 -4.36 16.72 1.52
N VAL A 105 -5.50 15.99 1.55
CA VAL A 105 -5.59 14.56 1.17
C VAL A 105 -5.15 14.33 -0.28
N GLY A 106 -5.70 15.09 -1.23
CA GLY A 106 -5.45 14.86 -2.65
C GLY A 106 -3.96 14.99 -3.02
N ARG A 107 -3.29 16.03 -2.51
CA ARG A 107 -1.86 16.24 -2.75
C ARG A 107 -0.99 15.25 -2.00
N ALA A 108 -1.34 14.92 -0.76
CA ALA A 108 -0.62 13.93 0.03
C ALA A 108 -0.67 12.55 -0.63
N VAL A 109 -1.87 12.08 -1.01
CA VAL A 109 -2.06 10.81 -1.72
C VAL A 109 -1.34 10.81 -3.07
N GLY A 110 -1.49 11.87 -3.87
CA GLY A 110 -0.81 12.01 -5.16
C GLY A 110 0.72 11.93 -5.02
N THR A 111 1.29 12.64 -4.04
CA THR A 111 2.74 12.61 -3.79
C THR A 111 3.19 11.23 -3.28
N THR A 112 2.43 10.62 -2.38
CA THR A 112 2.76 9.30 -1.85
C THR A 112 2.69 8.22 -2.93
N SER A 113 1.84 8.40 -3.95
CA SER A 113 1.75 7.48 -5.10
C SER A 113 3.04 7.38 -5.92
N CYS A 114 4.07 8.21 -5.62
CA CYS A 114 5.41 8.03 -6.17
C CYS A 114 6.20 6.85 -5.58
N TYR A 115 5.71 6.20 -4.52
CA TYR A 115 6.47 5.13 -3.88
C TYR A 115 6.96 4.03 -4.85
N PRO A 116 6.26 3.67 -5.94
CA PRO A 116 6.76 2.67 -6.87
C PRO A 116 8.09 3.06 -7.53
N LEU A 117 8.39 4.36 -7.67
CA LEU A 117 9.69 4.85 -8.15
C LEU A 117 10.83 4.43 -7.22
N PHE A 118 10.62 4.67 -5.92
CA PHE A 118 11.60 4.31 -4.89
C PHE A 118 11.74 2.80 -4.78
N VAL A 119 10.62 2.05 -4.84
CA VAL A 119 10.64 0.58 -4.84
C VAL A 119 11.46 0.07 -6.02
N THR A 120 11.19 0.56 -7.23
CA THR A 120 11.93 0.16 -8.43
C THR A 120 13.41 0.47 -8.33
N ALA A 121 13.78 1.66 -7.87
CA ALA A 121 15.18 2.04 -7.70
C ALA A 121 15.89 1.15 -6.67
N ILE A 122 15.25 0.87 -5.54
CA ILE A 122 15.80 0.03 -4.47
C ILE A 122 15.88 -1.43 -4.93
N SER A 123 14.84 -1.98 -5.57
CA SER A 123 14.82 -3.37 -6.03
C SER A 123 15.84 -3.63 -7.14
N SER A 124 16.04 -2.67 -8.04
CA SER A 124 17.05 -2.80 -9.09
C SER A 124 18.48 -2.83 -8.52
N VAL A 125 18.76 -2.04 -7.48
CA VAL A 125 20.10 -1.96 -6.88
C VAL A 125 20.36 -3.13 -5.92
N TRP A 126 19.39 -3.50 -5.09
CA TRP A 126 19.59 -4.52 -4.04
C TRP A 126 19.18 -5.92 -4.44
N LEU A 127 18.14 -6.06 -5.27
CA LEU A 127 17.64 -7.36 -5.70
C LEU A 127 18.09 -7.72 -7.13
N GLY A 128 18.74 -6.78 -7.85
CA GLY A 128 19.18 -6.98 -9.23
C GLY A 128 18.04 -7.11 -10.23
N GLU A 129 16.84 -6.60 -9.89
CA GLU A 129 15.68 -6.66 -10.76
C GLU A 129 15.88 -5.80 -12.01
N ALA A 130 15.54 -6.35 -13.18
CA ALA A 130 15.68 -5.64 -14.44
C ALA A 130 14.66 -4.51 -14.56
N VAL A 131 15.14 -3.29 -14.83
CA VAL A 131 14.28 -2.15 -15.15
C VAL A 131 13.72 -2.33 -16.56
N THR A 132 12.42 -2.61 -16.66
CA THR A 132 11.76 -2.85 -17.94
C THR A 132 11.23 -1.56 -18.56
N LEU A 133 11.12 -1.52 -19.89
CA LEU A 133 10.58 -0.35 -20.61
C LEU A 133 9.17 0.06 -20.14
N PRO A 134 8.21 -0.87 -19.92
CA PRO A 134 6.89 -0.51 -19.40
C PRO A 134 6.96 0.16 -18.02
N LEU A 135 7.90 -0.26 -17.17
CA LEU A 135 8.11 0.32 -15.85
C LEU A 135 8.62 1.77 -15.95
N VAL A 136 9.56 2.04 -16.85
CA VAL A 136 10.06 3.39 -17.12
C VAL A 136 8.95 4.30 -17.66
N LEU A 137 8.16 3.82 -18.63
CA LEU A 137 7.06 4.58 -19.18
C LEU A 137 5.98 4.89 -18.13
N GLY A 138 5.59 3.92 -17.32
CA GLY A 138 4.64 4.13 -16.21
C GLY A 138 5.14 5.15 -15.20
N THR A 139 6.43 5.10 -14.89
CA THR A 139 7.13 6.06 -14.04
C THR A 139 7.05 7.50 -14.61
N LEU A 140 7.33 7.67 -15.88
CA LEU A 140 7.26 8.99 -16.55
C LEU A 140 5.83 9.55 -16.54
N VAL A 141 4.83 8.72 -16.81
CA VAL A 141 3.41 9.11 -16.72
C VAL A 141 3.04 9.56 -15.30
N MET A 142 3.51 8.85 -14.29
CA MET A 142 3.28 9.20 -12.89
C MET A 142 3.92 10.54 -12.53
N ILE A 143 5.17 10.79 -12.94
CA ILE A 143 5.85 12.07 -12.72
C ILE A 143 5.10 13.21 -13.42
N ALA A 144 4.66 13.00 -14.66
CA ALA A 144 3.87 13.97 -15.39
C ALA A 144 2.56 14.32 -14.65
N GLY A 145 1.85 13.30 -14.13
CA GLY A 145 0.66 13.48 -13.31
C GLY A 145 0.91 14.32 -12.06
N LEU A 146 2.03 14.12 -11.38
CA LEU A 146 2.42 14.89 -10.20
C LEU A 146 2.74 16.37 -10.53
N VAL A 147 3.42 16.60 -11.64
CA VAL A 147 3.69 17.96 -12.11
C VAL A 147 2.38 18.70 -12.41
N LEU A 148 1.44 18.05 -13.06
CA LEU A 148 0.10 18.61 -13.32
C LEU A 148 -0.67 18.89 -12.02
N LEU A 149 -0.59 18.00 -11.03
CA LEU A 149 -1.22 18.20 -9.72
C LEU A 149 -0.67 19.42 -8.99
N LYS A 150 0.62 19.70 -9.15
CA LYS A 150 1.27 20.90 -8.58
C LYS A 150 0.85 22.18 -9.29
N SER A 151 0.69 22.16 -10.61
CA SER A 151 0.36 23.35 -11.40
C SER A 151 -1.12 23.76 -11.33
N GLY A 152 -2.01 22.86 -10.91
CA GLY A 152 -3.45 23.13 -10.80
C GLY A 152 -3.92 23.67 -9.44
N GLY A 153 -3.02 24.06 -8.56
CA GLY A 153 -3.28 24.67 -7.23
C GLY A 153 -2.40 25.86 -7.00
#